data_ded06b67a7d324d649a73fb6352d4721
#
_entry.id   ded06b67a7d324d649a73fb6352d4721
#
_cell.length_a   1.000
_cell.length_b   1.000
_cell.length_c   1.000
_cell.angle_alpha   90.00
_cell.angle_beta   90.00
_cell.angle_gamma   90.00
#
_symmetry.space_group_name_H-M   'P 1'
#
loop_
_entity.id
_entity.type
_entity.pdbx_description
1 polymer ?
#
loop_
_entity_poly.entity_id
_entity_poly.type
_entity_poly.pdbx_seq_one_letter_code
_entity_poly.pdbx_strand_id
1 'polypeptide(L)'
;METEEKVPKRLQWHPAFFAGIQIELEEERDKLTFENEHQLNTKPLEVDVVIIKKQPGAQIQKNIGQIFKEHNIIEYKGPDDSFNIDDFYKVYGYACIYKTAVSRVNEIKAQDITLTFVVRHFPREMVKEIQSTRNLTVVKFDEGIYHISGDVFPIQIIHTAKLSKKNNFWLRNLTNDLKAKEDARILLNRYNERQQENLYQSVMDVIVKANIELFEEVDDMCDALMEIVRPKVEAKVQAALEEGRIREKIDLISKKLAKGMSVEEIADLLEEPVETIEKLMKAI
;
A
#
# COMPACT_ATOMS: atom_id res chain seq x y z
N MET A 1 -8.62 -24.29 26.05
CA MET A 1 -7.85 -23.06 25.77
C MET A 1 -8.09 -22.75 24.30
N GLU A 2 -8.96 -21.78 24.04
CA GLU A 2 -9.22 -21.31 22.69
C GLU A 2 -7.99 -20.52 22.21
N THR A 3 -7.39 -20.97 21.15
CA THR A 3 -6.36 -20.23 20.44
C THR A 3 -7.05 -19.08 19.72
N GLU A 4 -6.90 -17.85 20.23
CA GLU A 4 -7.28 -16.66 19.49
C GLU A 4 -6.49 -16.65 18.17
N GLU A 5 -7.17 -16.93 17.06
CA GLU A 5 -6.66 -16.63 15.73
C GLU A 5 -6.40 -15.12 15.62
N LYS A 6 -5.13 -14.74 15.67
CA LYS A 6 -4.72 -13.36 15.38
C LYS A 6 -5.06 -13.06 13.94
N VAL A 7 -6.20 -12.37 13.73
CA VAL A 7 -6.54 -11.77 12.43
C VAL A 7 -5.34 -10.95 11.95
N PRO A 8 -4.81 -11.20 10.75
CA PRO A 8 -3.65 -10.46 10.25
C PRO A 8 -3.98 -8.98 10.19
N LYS A 9 -3.18 -8.15 10.85
CA LYS A 9 -3.35 -6.69 10.86
C LYS A 9 -3.33 -6.19 9.42
N ARG A 10 -4.45 -5.65 8.94
CA ARG A 10 -4.57 -5.05 7.60
C ARG A 10 -3.49 -3.98 7.42
N LEU A 11 -2.82 -4.01 6.27
CA LEU A 11 -1.79 -3.02 5.93
C LEU A 11 -2.38 -1.60 5.93
N GLN A 12 -1.64 -0.67 6.49
CA GLN A 12 -2.08 0.72 6.66
C GLN A 12 -1.64 1.57 5.45
N TRP A 13 -2.28 1.33 4.29
CA TRP A 13 -1.94 2.01 3.04
C TRP A 13 -2.17 3.52 3.08
N HIS A 14 -3.26 4.00 3.70
CA HIS A 14 -3.57 5.44 3.77
C HIS A 14 -2.53 6.24 4.58
N PRO A 15 -2.12 5.83 5.79
CA PRO A 15 -1.02 6.48 6.51
C PRO A 15 0.30 6.46 5.72
N ALA A 16 0.63 5.35 5.06
CA ALA A 16 1.82 5.25 4.23
C ALA A 16 1.73 6.15 2.99
N PHE A 17 0.57 6.25 2.36
CA PHE A 17 0.34 7.19 1.28
C PHE A 17 0.50 8.64 1.76
N PHE A 18 -0.08 9.00 2.92
CA PHE A 18 0.06 10.33 3.49
C PHE A 18 1.52 10.70 3.76
N ALA A 19 2.32 9.75 4.24
CA ALA A 19 3.77 9.94 4.36
C ALA A 19 4.44 10.04 2.99
N GLY A 20 4.10 9.18 2.05
CA GLY A 20 4.67 9.16 0.70
C GLY A 20 4.43 10.45 -0.09
N ILE A 21 3.22 11.03 -0.02
CA ILE A 21 2.93 12.30 -0.70
C ILE A 21 3.73 13.47 -0.09
N GLN A 22 3.97 13.46 1.23
CA GLN A 22 4.82 14.46 1.88
C GLN A 22 6.28 14.32 1.47
N ILE A 23 6.79 13.10 1.28
CA ILE A 23 8.14 12.85 0.76
C ILE A 23 8.25 13.37 -0.68
N GLU A 24 7.27 13.07 -1.53
CA GLU A 24 7.30 13.52 -2.93
C GLU A 24 7.25 15.04 -3.08
N LEU A 25 6.63 15.73 -2.12
CA LEU A 25 6.49 17.19 -2.11
C LEU A 25 7.44 17.87 -1.10
N GLU A 26 8.49 17.17 -0.63
CA GLU A 26 9.38 17.66 0.42
C GLU A 26 10.04 19.00 0.08
N GLU A 27 10.48 19.17 -1.17
CA GLU A 27 11.11 20.40 -1.65
C GLU A 27 10.14 21.60 -1.66
N GLU A 28 8.84 21.36 -1.56
CA GLU A 28 7.78 22.37 -1.57
C GLU A 28 7.12 22.57 -0.20
N ARG A 29 7.68 21.92 0.84
CA ARG A 29 7.06 21.80 2.17
C ARG A 29 6.74 23.14 2.83
N ASP A 30 7.56 24.14 2.61
CA ASP A 30 7.37 25.51 3.11
C ASP A 30 6.16 26.24 2.49
N LYS A 31 5.66 25.77 1.34
CA LYS A 31 4.54 26.31 0.57
C LYS A 31 3.22 25.57 0.82
N LEU A 32 3.27 24.44 1.53
CA LEU A 32 2.15 23.49 1.67
C LEU A 32 1.83 23.22 3.15
N THR A 33 0.56 23.03 3.43
CA THR A 33 0.06 22.50 4.70
C THR A 33 -0.72 21.23 4.41
N PHE A 34 -0.42 20.16 5.12
CA PHE A 34 -1.02 18.83 4.93
C PHE A 34 -2.01 18.56 6.06
N GLU A 35 -3.24 18.18 5.73
CA GLU A 35 -4.28 17.75 6.67
C GLU A 35 -4.70 16.32 6.30
N ASN A 36 -4.57 15.39 7.26
CA ASN A 36 -5.06 14.03 7.11
C ASN A 36 -6.43 13.91 7.79
N GLU A 37 -7.35 13.11 7.23
CA GLU A 37 -8.66 12.82 7.82
C GLU A 37 -9.46 14.09 8.18
N HIS A 38 -9.62 14.98 7.21
CA HIS A 38 -10.34 16.24 7.42
C HIS A 38 -11.82 16.01 7.75
N GLN A 39 -12.27 16.51 8.91
CA GLN A 39 -13.68 16.46 9.29
C GLN A 39 -14.48 17.50 8.54
N LEU A 40 -15.39 17.05 7.67
CA LEU A 40 -16.22 17.94 6.84
C LEU A 40 -17.45 18.49 7.57
N ASN A 41 -17.84 17.96 8.76
CA ASN A 41 -19.00 18.43 9.51
C ASN A 41 -18.97 17.99 10.97
N THR A 42 -19.87 18.55 11.82
CA THR A 42 -20.06 18.25 13.25
C THR A 42 -20.58 16.82 13.55
N LYS A 43 -20.90 16.02 12.53
CA LYS A 43 -21.13 14.55 12.62
C LYS A 43 -20.13 13.86 11.73
N PRO A 44 -19.58 12.69 12.14
CA PRO A 44 -18.44 12.08 11.46
C PRO A 44 -18.83 11.58 10.06
N LEU A 45 -18.71 12.45 9.06
CA LEU A 45 -18.33 12.06 7.73
C LEU A 45 -16.80 12.08 7.73
N GLU A 46 -16.20 11.04 8.32
CA GLU A 46 -14.79 10.77 8.17
C GLU A 46 -14.53 10.47 6.69
N VAL A 47 -13.74 11.30 6.09
CA VAL A 47 -13.40 11.19 4.67
C VAL A 47 -11.94 10.84 4.60
N ASP A 48 -11.64 9.67 4.04
CA ASP A 48 -10.27 9.17 3.81
C ASP A 48 -9.56 9.98 2.70
N VAL A 49 -9.65 11.33 2.77
CA VAL A 49 -8.96 12.21 1.83
C VAL A 49 -7.87 13.01 2.53
N VAL A 50 -6.78 13.23 1.80
CA VAL A 50 -5.76 14.17 2.20
C VAL A 50 -6.11 15.55 1.65
N ILE A 51 -6.07 16.59 2.48
CA ILE A 51 -6.18 17.98 2.04
C ILE A 51 -4.82 18.65 2.14
N ILE A 52 -4.37 19.19 1.02
CA ILE A 52 -3.14 19.99 0.94
C ILE A 52 -3.52 21.44 0.66
N LYS A 53 -3.21 22.35 1.58
CA LYS A 53 -3.39 23.78 1.39
C LYS A 53 -2.10 24.39 0.87
N LYS A 54 -2.20 25.11 -0.25
CA LYS A 54 -1.08 25.80 -0.89
C LYS A 54 -1.14 27.30 -0.55
N GLN A 55 -0.02 27.88 -0.22
CA GLN A 55 0.07 29.32 -0.02
C GLN A 55 -0.36 30.09 -1.28
N PRO A 56 -1.15 31.18 -1.15
CA PRO A 56 -1.53 32.00 -2.28
C PRO A 56 -0.32 32.48 -3.09
N GLY A 57 -0.40 32.37 -4.43
CA GLY A 57 0.67 32.77 -5.34
C GLY A 57 1.87 31.81 -5.42
N ALA A 58 2.03 30.84 -4.52
CA ALA A 58 3.11 29.88 -4.58
C ALA A 58 3.01 29.01 -5.84
N GLN A 59 4.16 28.71 -6.46
CA GLN A 59 4.29 27.80 -7.60
C GLN A 59 4.92 26.50 -7.16
N ILE A 60 4.31 25.38 -7.52
CA ILE A 60 4.83 24.04 -7.23
C ILE A 60 5.53 23.50 -8.47
N GLN A 61 6.81 23.17 -8.37
CA GLN A 61 7.61 22.65 -9.48
C GLN A 61 7.44 21.16 -9.68
N LYS A 62 7.19 20.42 -8.58
CA LYS A 62 6.95 18.97 -8.64
C LYS A 62 5.76 18.65 -9.54
N ASN A 63 5.93 17.76 -10.51
CA ASN A 63 4.95 17.45 -11.55
C ASN A 63 3.56 17.08 -11.00
N ILE A 64 3.48 16.28 -9.93
CA ILE A 64 2.21 15.90 -9.29
C ILE A 64 1.48 17.06 -8.61
N GLY A 65 2.19 18.14 -8.29
CA GLY A 65 1.66 19.33 -7.63
C GLY A 65 1.46 20.56 -8.55
N GLN A 66 1.86 20.49 -9.81
CA GLN A 66 1.76 21.65 -10.72
C GLN A 66 0.32 22.13 -10.95
N ILE A 67 -0.66 21.21 -10.86
CA ILE A 67 -2.09 21.56 -10.97
C ILE A 67 -2.63 22.24 -9.71
N PHE A 68 -1.93 22.17 -8.57
CA PHE A 68 -2.44 22.57 -7.27
C PHE A 68 -2.89 24.03 -7.23
N LYS A 69 -4.10 24.23 -6.71
CA LYS A 69 -4.67 25.51 -6.31
C LYS A 69 -4.52 25.72 -4.80
N GLU A 70 -5.25 26.67 -4.23
CA GLU A 70 -5.15 26.95 -2.80
C GLU A 70 -5.59 25.77 -1.92
N HIS A 71 -6.57 24.96 -2.38
CA HIS A 71 -7.10 23.80 -1.69
C HIS A 71 -7.03 22.57 -2.60
N ASN A 72 -6.38 21.50 -2.15
CA ASN A 72 -6.16 20.30 -2.98
C ASN A 72 -6.65 19.07 -2.24
N ILE A 73 -7.74 18.49 -2.74
CA ILE A 73 -8.39 17.30 -2.17
C ILE A 73 -7.86 16.08 -2.92
N ILE A 74 -7.25 15.15 -2.19
CA ILE A 74 -6.58 13.99 -2.76
C ILE A 74 -7.19 12.72 -2.20
N GLU A 75 -7.78 11.91 -3.06
CA GLU A 75 -8.25 10.55 -2.76
C GLU A 75 -7.18 9.55 -3.21
N TYR A 76 -6.84 8.62 -2.32
CA TYR A 76 -5.93 7.52 -2.60
C TYR A 76 -6.68 6.19 -2.57
N LYS A 77 -6.43 5.36 -3.58
CA LYS A 77 -6.85 3.95 -3.62
C LYS A 77 -5.62 3.05 -3.54
N GLY A 78 -5.65 2.14 -2.57
CA GLY A 78 -4.61 1.15 -2.36
C GLY A 78 -4.36 0.27 -3.60
N PRO A 79 -3.27 -0.52 -3.61
CA PRO A 79 -2.91 -1.33 -4.78
C PRO A 79 -3.97 -2.35 -5.19
N ASP A 80 -4.76 -2.85 -4.24
CA ASP A 80 -5.82 -3.84 -4.48
C ASP A 80 -7.19 -3.20 -4.73
N ASP A 81 -7.31 -1.88 -4.56
CA ASP A 81 -8.56 -1.17 -4.70
C ASP A 81 -8.77 -0.71 -6.15
N SER A 82 -10.03 -0.71 -6.58
CA SER A 82 -10.45 -0.10 -7.84
C SER A 82 -11.06 1.28 -7.59
N PHE A 83 -10.89 2.18 -8.55
CA PHE A 83 -11.55 3.49 -8.56
C PHE A 83 -12.61 3.51 -9.65
N ASN A 84 -13.84 3.82 -9.27
CA ASN A 84 -15.01 3.79 -10.15
C ASN A 84 -15.74 5.15 -10.18
N ILE A 85 -16.86 5.21 -10.89
CA ILE A 85 -17.63 6.45 -11.05
C ILE A 85 -18.27 6.94 -9.74
N ASP A 86 -18.68 6.02 -8.85
CA ASP A 86 -19.24 6.40 -7.56
C ASP A 86 -18.17 7.02 -6.64
N ASP A 87 -16.95 6.50 -6.69
CA ASP A 87 -15.81 7.12 -5.99
C ASP A 87 -15.55 8.54 -6.52
N PHE A 88 -15.61 8.75 -7.84
CA PHE A 88 -15.49 10.07 -8.45
C PHE A 88 -16.53 11.02 -7.89
N TYR A 89 -17.81 10.64 -7.91
CA TYR A 89 -18.90 11.49 -7.41
C TYR A 89 -18.84 11.68 -5.90
N LYS A 90 -18.38 10.68 -5.15
CA LYS A 90 -18.16 10.79 -3.71
C LYS A 90 -17.15 11.92 -3.40
N VAL A 91 -15.99 11.91 -4.03
CA VAL A 91 -14.94 12.92 -3.83
C VAL A 91 -15.39 14.29 -4.36
N TYR A 92 -16.11 14.31 -5.48
CA TYR A 92 -16.69 15.54 -6.02
C TYR A 92 -17.70 16.16 -5.04
N GLY A 93 -18.54 15.32 -4.41
CA GLY A 93 -19.44 15.73 -3.34
C GLY A 93 -18.70 16.32 -2.14
N TYR A 94 -17.58 15.72 -1.75
CA TYR A 94 -16.72 16.25 -0.69
C TYR A 94 -16.16 17.63 -1.02
N ALA A 95 -15.73 17.86 -2.25
CA ALA A 95 -15.27 19.17 -2.69
C ALA A 95 -16.38 20.21 -2.61
N CYS A 96 -17.62 19.85 -2.96
CA CYS A 96 -18.78 20.73 -2.82
C CYS A 96 -19.07 21.07 -1.36
N ILE A 97 -19.04 20.08 -0.46
CA ILE A 97 -19.21 20.29 0.99
C ILE A 97 -18.07 21.14 1.54
N TYR A 98 -16.82 20.82 1.22
CA TYR A 98 -15.65 21.57 1.64
C TYR A 98 -15.72 23.05 1.23
N LYS A 99 -16.14 23.31 -0.02
CA LYS A 99 -16.34 24.67 -0.53
C LYS A 99 -17.34 25.47 0.33
N THR A 100 -18.36 24.82 0.88
CA THR A 100 -19.44 25.46 1.63
C THR A 100 -19.22 25.46 3.15
N ALA A 101 -18.24 24.71 3.65
CA ALA A 101 -17.90 24.63 5.07
C ALA A 101 -17.10 25.85 5.57
N VAL A 102 -17.53 27.07 5.20
CA VAL A 102 -16.89 28.33 5.52
C VAL A 102 -17.89 29.35 6.03
N SER A 103 -17.45 30.36 6.76
CA SER A 103 -18.31 31.32 7.43
C SER A 103 -18.90 32.36 6.47
N ARG A 104 -18.24 32.66 5.36
CA ARG A 104 -18.63 33.69 4.40
C ARG A 104 -19.02 33.07 3.07
N VAL A 105 -20.06 33.62 2.45
CA VAL A 105 -20.48 33.18 1.11
C VAL A 105 -19.34 33.35 0.10
N ASN A 106 -19.00 32.27 -0.60
CA ASN A 106 -17.98 32.22 -1.65
C ASN A 106 -16.55 32.59 -1.20
N GLU A 107 -16.23 32.37 0.07
CA GLU A 107 -14.89 32.54 0.63
C GLU A 107 -13.88 31.62 -0.07
N ILE A 108 -14.26 30.34 -0.26
CA ILE A 108 -13.53 29.42 -1.12
C ILE A 108 -14.22 29.34 -2.48
N LYS A 109 -13.52 29.69 -3.56
CA LYS A 109 -14.07 29.57 -4.92
C LYS A 109 -13.83 28.17 -5.45
N ALA A 110 -14.74 27.67 -6.30
CA ALA A 110 -14.61 26.33 -6.88
C ALA A 110 -13.30 26.19 -7.69
N GLN A 111 -12.90 27.21 -8.41
CA GLN A 111 -11.65 27.23 -9.20
C GLN A 111 -10.37 27.18 -8.34
N ASP A 112 -10.46 27.43 -7.03
CA ASP A 112 -9.35 27.41 -6.09
C ASP A 112 -9.23 26.04 -5.39
N ILE A 113 -10.09 25.07 -5.76
CA ILE A 113 -10.07 23.68 -5.31
C ILE A 113 -9.61 22.79 -6.45
N THR A 114 -8.66 21.86 -6.21
CA THR A 114 -8.34 20.78 -7.14
C THR A 114 -8.75 19.43 -6.58
N LEU A 115 -9.10 18.50 -7.47
CA LEU A 115 -9.33 17.09 -7.13
C LEU A 115 -8.22 16.25 -7.72
N THR A 116 -7.63 15.39 -6.91
CA THR A 116 -6.58 14.46 -7.33
C THR A 116 -6.96 13.04 -6.95
N PHE A 117 -6.99 12.14 -7.93
CA PHE A 117 -7.23 10.72 -7.73
C PHE A 117 -5.91 9.96 -7.90
N VAL A 118 -5.39 9.38 -6.83
CA VAL A 118 -4.16 8.59 -6.86
C VAL A 118 -4.54 7.11 -6.86
N VAL A 119 -4.23 6.44 -7.95
CA VAL A 119 -4.71 5.09 -8.23
C VAL A 119 -3.59 4.18 -8.77
N ARG A 120 -3.59 2.90 -8.38
CA ARG A 120 -2.68 1.89 -8.95
C ARG A 120 -3.11 1.45 -10.34
N HIS A 121 -4.42 1.34 -10.57
CA HIS A 121 -5.02 0.92 -11.84
C HIS A 121 -5.77 2.08 -12.47
N PHE A 122 -5.45 2.38 -13.74
CA PHE A 122 -6.08 3.50 -14.44
C PHE A 122 -7.59 3.25 -14.62
N PRO A 123 -8.49 4.15 -14.18
CA PRO A 123 -9.94 3.92 -14.11
C PRO A 123 -10.62 4.16 -15.47
N ARG A 124 -10.41 3.27 -16.43
CA ARG A 124 -10.84 3.43 -17.84
C ARG A 124 -12.34 3.65 -17.99
N GLU A 125 -13.15 2.88 -17.26
CA GLU A 125 -14.62 2.97 -17.37
C GLU A 125 -15.14 4.28 -16.79
N MET A 126 -14.63 4.70 -15.64
CA MET A 126 -14.93 6.03 -15.08
C MET A 126 -14.56 7.15 -16.05
N VAL A 127 -13.36 7.08 -16.66
CA VAL A 127 -12.91 8.08 -17.63
C VAL A 127 -13.85 8.14 -18.85
N LYS A 128 -14.23 7.01 -19.42
CA LYS A 128 -15.21 6.96 -20.54
C LYS A 128 -16.54 7.60 -20.13
N GLU A 129 -17.02 7.30 -18.93
CA GLU A 129 -18.29 7.78 -18.46
C GLU A 129 -18.30 9.32 -18.27
N ILE A 130 -17.27 9.90 -17.61
CA ILE A 130 -17.20 11.35 -17.46
C ILE A 130 -17.00 12.07 -18.81
N GLN A 131 -16.30 11.46 -19.76
CA GLN A 131 -16.18 12.01 -21.11
C GLN A 131 -17.54 12.03 -21.84
N SER A 132 -18.33 10.96 -21.73
CA SER A 132 -19.61 10.85 -22.43
C SER A 132 -20.74 11.63 -21.76
N THR A 133 -20.81 11.63 -20.42
CA THR A 133 -21.93 12.22 -19.65
C THR A 133 -21.69 13.68 -19.26
N ARG A 134 -20.43 14.07 -19.06
CA ARG A 134 -20.05 15.45 -18.62
C ARG A 134 -19.25 16.21 -19.67
N ASN A 135 -18.97 15.61 -20.83
CA ASN A 135 -18.18 16.18 -21.91
C ASN A 135 -16.78 16.66 -21.44
N LEU A 136 -16.18 15.95 -20.48
CA LEU A 136 -14.85 16.27 -19.95
C LEU A 136 -13.76 15.73 -20.88
N THR A 137 -12.64 16.44 -20.95
CA THR A 137 -11.48 16.03 -21.73
C THR A 137 -10.36 15.54 -20.85
N VAL A 138 -9.83 14.34 -21.10
CA VAL A 138 -8.71 13.75 -20.35
C VAL A 138 -7.45 13.76 -21.22
N VAL A 139 -6.41 14.45 -20.76
CA VAL A 139 -5.13 14.60 -21.48
C VAL A 139 -3.98 14.12 -20.61
N LYS A 140 -3.08 13.34 -21.21
CA LYS A 140 -1.83 12.97 -20.52
C LYS A 140 -0.95 14.21 -20.38
N PHE A 141 -0.60 14.54 -19.12
CA PHE A 141 0.27 15.67 -18.79
C PHE A 141 1.74 15.23 -18.68
N ASP A 142 2.01 14.13 -17.96
CA ASP A 142 3.35 13.56 -17.75
C ASP A 142 3.25 12.04 -17.59
N GLU A 143 4.36 11.35 -17.35
CA GLU A 143 4.38 9.91 -17.06
C GLU A 143 3.49 9.59 -15.87
N GLY A 144 2.39 8.85 -16.12
CA GLY A 144 1.44 8.47 -15.08
C GLY A 144 0.51 9.59 -14.59
N ILE A 145 0.59 10.81 -15.14
CA ILE A 145 -0.22 11.96 -14.73
C ILE A 145 -1.13 12.38 -15.87
N TYR A 146 -2.42 12.55 -15.57
CA TYR A 146 -3.46 12.93 -16.51
C TYR A 146 -4.27 14.09 -15.93
N HIS A 147 -4.48 15.14 -16.72
CA HIS A 147 -5.36 16.24 -16.37
C HIS A 147 -6.72 16.07 -17.03
N ILE A 148 -7.77 16.43 -16.30
CA ILE A 148 -9.15 16.45 -16.76
C ILE A 148 -9.60 17.90 -16.81
N SER A 149 -10.02 18.36 -17.96
CA SER A 149 -10.50 19.72 -18.21
C SER A 149 -11.96 19.72 -18.66
N GLY A 150 -12.60 20.89 -18.51
CA GLY A 150 -14.02 21.10 -18.82
C GLY A 150 -14.91 21.12 -17.57
N ASP A 151 -14.36 20.82 -16.38
CA ASP A 151 -15.07 20.92 -15.10
C ASP A 151 -14.78 22.26 -14.39
N VAL A 152 -15.61 22.58 -13.38
CA VAL A 152 -15.41 23.76 -12.51
C VAL A 152 -14.21 23.58 -11.57
N PHE A 153 -13.92 22.34 -11.19
CA PHE A 153 -12.72 21.98 -10.45
C PHE A 153 -11.63 21.52 -11.44
N PRO A 154 -10.38 22.02 -11.34
CA PRO A 154 -9.26 21.33 -11.97
C PRO A 154 -9.07 19.94 -11.38
N ILE A 155 -8.99 18.91 -12.23
CA ILE A 155 -8.94 17.50 -11.80
C ILE A 155 -7.71 16.83 -12.41
N GLN A 156 -7.04 15.97 -11.62
CA GLN A 156 -6.00 15.07 -12.14
C GLN A 156 -6.16 13.64 -11.67
N ILE A 157 -5.65 12.71 -12.48
CA ILE A 157 -5.44 11.31 -12.12
C ILE A 157 -3.94 11.05 -12.08
N ILE A 158 -3.46 10.49 -10.98
CA ILE A 158 -2.09 10.00 -10.81
C ILE A 158 -2.14 8.47 -10.84
N HIS A 159 -1.67 7.88 -11.94
CA HIS A 159 -1.56 6.45 -12.14
C HIS A 159 -0.19 5.96 -11.65
N THR A 160 -0.11 5.54 -10.40
CA THR A 160 1.15 5.26 -9.70
C THR A 160 2.02 4.23 -10.41
N ALA A 161 1.43 3.20 -11.03
CA ALA A 161 2.17 2.19 -11.79
C ALA A 161 2.93 2.75 -13.01
N LYS A 162 2.55 3.92 -13.50
CA LYS A 162 3.14 4.57 -14.69
C LYS A 162 3.90 5.86 -14.36
N LEU A 163 4.03 6.20 -13.08
CA LEU A 163 4.84 7.34 -12.65
C LEU A 163 6.32 7.16 -13.02
N SER A 164 7.01 8.27 -13.22
CA SER A 164 8.46 8.28 -13.46
C SER A 164 9.23 7.72 -12.26
N LYS A 165 10.12 6.75 -12.51
CA LYS A 165 11.02 6.20 -11.48
C LYS A 165 11.98 7.27 -10.93
N LYS A 166 12.29 8.30 -11.72
CA LYS A 166 13.19 9.39 -11.32
C LYS A 166 12.45 10.44 -10.49
N ASN A 167 11.28 10.87 -10.96
CA ASN A 167 10.58 12.02 -10.41
C ASN A 167 9.62 11.69 -9.27
N ASN A 168 9.05 10.47 -9.25
CA ASN A 168 8.00 10.08 -8.29
C ASN A 168 8.29 8.69 -7.71
N PHE A 169 9.49 8.55 -7.16
CA PHE A 169 10.03 7.24 -6.75
C PHE A 169 9.19 6.59 -5.64
N TRP A 170 8.85 7.33 -4.59
CA TRP A 170 8.19 6.78 -3.42
C TRP A 170 6.73 6.39 -3.69
N LEU A 171 5.95 7.27 -4.35
CA LEU A 171 4.57 6.95 -4.74
C LEU A 171 4.49 5.83 -5.78
N ARG A 172 5.45 5.74 -6.70
CA ARG A 172 5.50 4.65 -7.67
C ARG A 172 5.70 3.29 -6.99
N ASN A 173 6.55 3.23 -5.97
CA ASN A 173 6.92 2.00 -5.27
C ASN A 173 6.03 1.69 -4.07
N LEU A 174 5.06 2.54 -3.71
CA LEU A 174 4.04 2.26 -2.71
C LEU A 174 3.03 1.24 -3.28
N THR A 175 3.42 -0.02 -3.30
CA THR A 175 2.69 -1.13 -3.93
C THR A 175 2.98 -2.46 -3.26
N ASN A 176 2.08 -3.43 -3.42
CA ASN A 176 2.28 -4.83 -3.04
C ASN A 176 2.78 -5.71 -4.19
N ASP A 177 3.23 -5.09 -5.28
CA ASP A 177 3.54 -5.75 -6.55
C ASP A 177 4.90 -5.26 -7.10
N LEU A 178 5.93 -5.26 -6.25
CA LEU A 178 7.31 -5.07 -6.68
C LEU A 178 7.76 -6.29 -7.49
N LYS A 179 8.40 -6.05 -8.66
CA LYS A 179 8.65 -7.12 -9.65
C LYS A 179 10.05 -7.73 -9.57
N ALA A 180 11.02 -7.01 -9.02
CA ALA A 180 12.41 -7.45 -9.06
C ALA A 180 13.15 -7.16 -7.75
N LYS A 181 14.08 -8.05 -7.39
CA LYS A 181 15.01 -7.85 -6.26
C LYS A 181 15.77 -6.52 -6.37
N GLU A 182 16.08 -6.10 -7.58
CA GLU A 182 16.75 -4.84 -7.84
C GLU A 182 15.92 -3.62 -7.42
N ASP A 183 14.59 -3.66 -7.60
CA ASP A 183 13.70 -2.60 -7.12
C ASP A 183 13.74 -2.53 -5.58
N ALA A 184 13.80 -3.68 -4.88
CA ALA A 184 13.94 -3.75 -3.43
C ALA A 184 15.30 -3.20 -2.96
N ARG A 185 16.42 -3.54 -3.65
CA ARG A 185 17.75 -3.00 -3.33
C ARG A 185 17.81 -1.48 -3.50
N ILE A 186 17.26 -0.95 -4.57
CA ILE A 186 17.20 0.50 -4.80
C ILE A 186 16.40 1.20 -3.71
N LEU A 187 15.27 0.59 -3.28
CA LEU A 187 14.45 1.10 -2.17
C LEU A 187 15.26 1.13 -0.86
N LEU A 188 15.95 0.03 -0.52
CA LEU A 188 16.78 -0.06 0.68
C LEU A 188 17.89 0.99 0.67
N ASN A 189 18.63 1.13 -0.44
CA ASN A 189 19.69 2.11 -0.55
C ASN A 189 19.20 3.54 -0.31
N ARG A 190 18.07 3.94 -0.93
CA ARG A 190 17.48 5.26 -0.71
C ARG A 190 16.91 5.45 0.70
N TYR A 191 16.37 4.38 1.29
CA TYR A 191 15.88 4.41 2.65
C TYR A 191 16.99 4.55 3.67
N ASN A 192 18.13 3.85 3.49
CA ASN A 192 19.26 3.89 4.43
C ASN A 192 19.83 5.30 4.62
N GLU A 193 19.75 6.16 3.61
CA GLU A 193 20.15 7.57 3.69
C GLU A 193 19.20 8.40 4.58
N ARG A 194 17.95 7.96 4.76
CA ARG A 194 16.87 8.70 5.42
C ARG A 194 16.14 7.86 6.50
N GLN A 195 16.75 6.77 6.98
CA GLN A 195 16.12 5.80 7.91
C GLN A 195 15.70 6.38 9.26
N GLN A 196 16.25 7.52 9.67
CA GLN A 196 15.90 8.21 10.91
C GLN A 196 14.64 9.09 10.79
N GLU A 197 14.08 9.22 9.59
CA GLU A 197 12.94 10.09 9.34
C GLU A 197 11.63 9.30 9.35
N ASN A 198 10.69 9.72 10.21
CA ASN A 198 9.41 9.03 10.43
C ASN A 198 8.60 8.82 9.15
N LEU A 199 8.63 9.76 8.19
CA LEU A 199 7.91 9.63 6.93
C LEU A 199 8.45 8.45 6.12
N TYR A 200 9.77 8.35 6.00
CA TYR A 200 10.44 7.26 5.27
C TYR A 200 10.23 5.92 5.95
N GLN A 201 10.29 5.87 7.30
CA GLN A 201 9.97 4.67 8.06
C GLN A 201 8.55 4.19 7.79
N SER A 202 7.56 5.10 7.83
CA SER A 202 6.15 4.78 7.61
C SER A 202 5.89 4.21 6.21
N VAL A 203 6.54 4.76 5.18
CA VAL A 203 6.42 4.26 3.80
C VAL A 203 7.11 2.91 3.65
N MET A 204 8.36 2.77 4.13
CA MET A 204 9.12 1.52 4.00
C MET A 204 8.50 0.38 4.78
N ASP A 205 7.97 0.62 5.98
CA ASP A 205 7.26 -0.39 6.79
C ASP A 205 6.13 -1.07 5.98
N VAL A 206 5.33 -0.28 5.27
CA VAL A 206 4.24 -0.81 4.46
C VAL A 206 4.76 -1.49 3.20
N ILE A 207 5.73 -0.91 2.49
CA ILE A 207 6.31 -1.52 1.28
C ILE A 207 6.94 -2.87 1.61
N VAL A 208 7.75 -2.97 2.69
CA VAL A 208 8.39 -4.21 3.10
C VAL A 208 7.36 -5.26 3.50
N LYS A 209 6.38 -4.91 4.34
CA LYS A 209 5.31 -5.83 4.74
C LYS A 209 4.48 -6.34 3.56
N ALA A 210 4.23 -5.48 2.57
CA ALA A 210 3.46 -5.83 1.38
C ALA A 210 4.24 -6.70 0.39
N ASN A 211 5.57 -6.69 0.41
CA ASN A 211 6.45 -7.39 -0.53
C ASN A 211 7.49 -8.25 0.21
N ILE A 212 7.12 -8.78 1.37
CA ILE A 212 8.06 -9.40 2.32
C ILE A 212 8.90 -10.52 1.69
N GLU A 213 8.32 -11.32 0.76
CA GLU A 213 9.03 -12.42 0.09
C GLU A 213 10.20 -11.93 -0.76
N LEU A 214 10.03 -10.76 -1.38
CA LEU A 214 11.08 -10.13 -2.18
C LEU A 214 12.23 -9.60 -1.32
N PHE A 215 11.89 -9.05 -0.14
CA PHE A 215 12.86 -8.51 0.80
C PHE A 215 13.60 -9.59 1.60
N GLU A 216 12.99 -10.76 1.86
CA GLU A 216 13.67 -11.92 2.48
C GLU A 216 14.92 -12.37 1.70
N GLU A 217 14.98 -12.09 0.41
CA GLU A 217 16.04 -12.52 -0.49
C GLU A 217 17.09 -11.43 -0.76
N VAL A 218 17.01 -10.29 -0.07
CA VAL A 218 17.96 -9.19 -0.22
C VAL A 218 18.88 -9.14 1.00
N ASP A 219 20.18 -9.28 0.75
CA ASP A 219 21.22 -9.01 1.74
C ASP A 219 21.30 -7.50 1.99
N ASP A 220 21.76 -7.01 3.12
CA ASP A 220 21.93 -5.58 3.46
C ASP A 220 20.70 -4.82 3.99
N MET A 221 19.71 -5.50 4.59
CA MET A 221 18.66 -4.83 5.33
C MET A 221 19.18 -4.23 6.65
N CYS A 222 18.75 -3.00 6.97
CA CYS A 222 19.00 -2.42 8.29
C CYS A 222 18.21 -3.14 9.39
N ASP A 223 18.69 -3.07 10.64
CA ASP A 223 18.12 -3.80 11.78
C ASP A 223 16.61 -3.55 11.96
N ALA A 224 16.13 -2.32 11.76
CA ALA A 224 14.72 -1.97 11.87
C ALA A 224 13.83 -2.72 10.85
N LEU A 225 14.30 -2.88 9.61
CA LEU A 225 13.57 -3.63 8.58
C LEU A 225 13.74 -5.14 8.78
N MET A 226 14.88 -5.60 9.30
CA MET A 226 15.09 -7.00 9.69
C MET A 226 14.09 -7.44 10.76
N GLU A 227 13.73 -6.57 11.73
CA GLU A 227 12.72 -6.89 12.73
C GLU A 227 11.32 -7.11 12.12
N ILE A 228 11.00 -6.47 11.00
CA ILE A 228 9.74 -6.69 10.28
C ILE A 228 9.71 -8.05 9.59
N VAL A 229 10.84 -8.47 9.01
CA VAL A 229 10.96 -9.69 8.21
C VAL A 229 11.21 -10.93 9.08
N ARG A 230 11.96 -10.78 10.19
CA ARG A 230 12.39 -11.88 11.07
C ARG A 230 11.28 -12.83 11.48
N PRO A 231 10.08 -12.40 11.95
CA PRO A 231 9.04 -13.34 12.38
C PRO A 231 8.59 -14.29 11.27
N LYS A 232 8.58 -13.83 10.01
CA LYS A 232 8.19 -14.67 8.87
C LYS A 232 9.30 -15.63 8.48
N VAL A 233 10.56 -15.18 8.53
CA VAL A 233 11.74 -16.04 8.29
C VAL A 233 11.80 -17.15 9.34
N GLU A 234 11.65 -16.80 10.63
CA GLU A 234 11.62 -17.76 11.73
C GLU A 234 10.48 -18.78 11.56
N ALA A 235 9.27 -18.33 11.21
CA ALA A 235 8.15 -19.21 10.93
C ALA A 235 8.42 -20.17 9.76
N LYS A 236 9.04 -19.70 8.66
CA LYS A 236 9.44 -20.55 7.53
C LYS A 236 10.51 -21.58 7.94
N VAL A 237 11.50 -21.15 8.72
CA VAL A 237 12.54 -22.05 9.22
C VAL A 237 11.94 -23.15 10.11
N GLN A 238 11.04 -22.77 11.03
CA GLN A 238 10.35 -23.75 11.89
C GLN A 238 9.47 -24.71 11.08
N ALA A 239 8.73 -24.23 10.10
CA ALA A 239 7.92 -25.08 9.22
C ALA A 239 8.80 -26.05 8.41
N ALA A 240 9.93 -25.60 7.87
CA ALA A 240 10.86 -26.44 7.12
C ALA A 240 11.53 -27.50 8.02
N LEU A 241 11.88 -27.14 9.27
CA LEU A 241 12.42 -28.10 10.25
C LEU A 241 11.39 -29.16 10.61
N GLU A 242 10.14 -28.76 10.82
CA GLU A 242 9.06 -29.72 11.14
C GLU A 242 8.76 -30.63 9.95
N GLU A 243 8.71 -30.11 8.73
CA GLU A 243 8.57 -30.91 7.51
C GLU A 243 9.74 -31.90 7.36
N GLY A 244 10.97 -31.45 7.64
CA GLY A 244 12.15 -32.32 7.65
C GLY A 244 12.04 -33.47 8.67
N ARG A 245 11.61 -33.16 9.90
CA ARG A 245 11.36 -34.16 10.96
C ARG A 245 10.27 -35.16 10.56
N ILE A 246 9.18 -34.68 9.97
CA ILE A 246 8.09 -35.55 9.49
C ILE A 246 8.61 -36.51 8.41
N ARG A 247 9.38 -35.96 7.44
CA ARG A 247 9.96 -36.76 6.35
C ARG A 247 10.92 -37.82 6.88
N GLU A 248 11.76 -37.50 7.86
CA GLU A 248 12.66 -38.43 8.51
C GLU A 248 11.90 -39.54 9.26
N LYS A 249 10.84 -39.18 10.00
CA LYS A 249 9.95 -40.14 10.66
C LYS A 249 9.29 -41.11 9.66
N ILE A 250 8.78 -40.59 8.54
CA ILE A 250 8.19 -41.40 7.47
C ILE A 250 9.22 -42.40 6.91
N ASP A 251 10.45 -41.98 6.65
CA ASP A 251 11.52 -42.85 6.16
C ASP A 251 11.89 -43.93 7.18
N LEU A 252 11.95 -43.58 8.45
CA LEU A 252 12.16 -44.56 9.55
C LEU A 252 11.02 -45.56 9.65
N ILE A 253 9.76 -45.15 9.63
CA ILE A 253 8.58 -46.00 9.65
C ILE A 253 8.62 -46.95 8.46
N SER A 254 8.87 -46.46 7.24
CA SER A 254 8.97 -47.27 6.02
C SER A 254 10.03 -48.37 6.14
N LYS A 255 11.23 -48.01 6.66
CA LYS A 255 12.32 -48.95 6.87
C LYS A 255 11.99 -50.05 7.93
N LYS A 256 11.22 -49.72 8.97
CA LYS A 256 10.81 -50.66 10.01
C LYS A 256 9.71 -51.57 9.51
N LEU A 257 8.73 -51.05 8.80
CA LEU A 257 7.70 -51.86 8.14
C LEU A 257 8.31 -52.86 7.15
N ALA A 258 9.31 -52.46 6.36
CA ALA A 258 10.03 -53.35 5.44
C ALA A 258 10.80 -54.49 6.17
N LYS A 259 11.09 -54.33 7.49
CA LYS A 259 11.68 -55.33 8.34
C LYS A 259 10.63 -56.22 9.04
N GLY A 260 9.34 -56.03 8.77
CA GLY A 260 8.24 -56.82 9.31
C GLY A 260 7.78 -56.43 10.71
N MET A 261 8.14 -55.23 11.21
CA MET A 261 7.66 -54.74 12.51
C MET A 261 6.19 -54.35 12.42
N SER A 262 5.41 -54.58 13.48
CA SER A 262 4.03 -54.12 13.58
C SER A 262 3.96 -52.60 13.87
N VAL A 263 2.77 -52.02 13.66
CA VAL A 263 2.54 -50.58 13.92
C VAL A 263 2.73 -50.24 15.39
N GLU A 264 2.30 -51.14 16.28
CA GLU A 264 2.45 -51.02 17.74
C GLU A 264 3.94 -51.06 18.15
N GLU A 265 4.71 -51.99 17.58
CA GLU A 265 6.15 -52.08 17.83
C GLU A 265 6.91 -50.87 17.35
N ILE A 266 6.48 -50.26 16.21
CA ILE A 266 7.08 -49.01 15.67
C ILE A 266 6.69 -47.85 16.57
N ALA A 267 5.45 -47.77 17.03
CA ALA A 267 4.96 -46.69 17.91
C ALA A 267 5.73 -46.70 19.24
N ASP A 268 5.92 -47.88 19.85
CA ASP A 268 6.70 -48.03 21.08
C ASP A 268 8.18 -47.66 20.87
N LEU A 269 8.79 -48.07 19.75
CA LEU A 269 10.19 -47.77 19.42
C LEU A 269 10.45 -46.27 19.18
N LEU A 270 9.48 -45.57 18.59
CA LEU A 270 9.61 -44.13 18.27
C LEU A 270 9.04 -43.22 19.37
N GLU A 271 8.56 -43.83 20.47
CA GLU A 271 7.90 -43.15 21.60
C GLU A 271 6.74 -42.24 21.13
N GLU A 272 5.99 -42.69 20.10
CA GLU A 272 4.89 -41.94 19.50
C GLU A 272 3.56 -42.72 19.67
N PRO A 273 2.42 -42.00 19.73
CA PRO A 273 1.11 -42.65 19.72
C PRO A 273 0.88 -43.47 18.44
N VAL A 274 0.24 -44.64 18.55
CA VAL A 274 -0.12 -45.51 17.41
C VAL A 274 -0.87 -44.71 16.32
N GLU A 275 -1.83 -43.88 16.74
CA GLU A 275 -2.60 -43.00 15.83
C GLU A 275 -1.72 -42.05 15.00
N THR A 276 -0.59 -41.58 15.57
CA THR A 276 0.39 -40.72 14.86
C THR A 276 1.12 -41.55 13.80
N ILE A 277 1.56 -42.77 14.12
CA ILE A 277 2.21 -43.66 13.17
C ILE A 277 1.26 -44.00 12.02
N GLU A 278 -0.02 -44.33 12.30
CA GLU A 278 -1.02 -44.61 11.28
C GLU A 278 -1.30 -43.45 10.36
N LYS A 279 -1.29 -42.21 10.90
CA LYS A 279 -1.41 -41.00 10.07
C LYS A 279 -0.23 -40.81 9.13
N LEU A 280 0.99 -41.01 9.63
CA LEU A 280 2.22 -40.87 8.83
C LEU A 280 2.33 -41.96 7.76
N MET A 281 1.83 -43.16 8.04
CA MET A 281 1.76 -44.28 7.08
C MET A 281 0.87 -43.97 5.87
N LYS A 282 -0.17 -43.14 6.02
CA LYS A 282 -1.02 -42.74 4.89
C LYS A 282 -0.31 -41.82 3.90
N ALA A 283 0.89 -41.33 4.25
CA ALA A 283 1.72 -40.47 3.39
C ALA A 283 2.88 -41.26 2.71
N ILE A 284 2.96 -42.59 2.99
CA ILE A 284 3.89 -43.54 2.34
C ILE A 284 3.23 -44.14 1.10
#